data_26156016f4b378ac5a0ad03baf1fa22d
#
_entry.id   26156016f4b378ac5a0ad03baf1fa22d
#
_cell.length_a   1.000
_cell.length_b   1.000
_cell.length_c   1.000
_cell.angle_alpha   90.00
_cell.angle_beta   90.00
_cell.angle_gamma   90.00
#
_symmetry.space_group_name_H-M   'P 1'
#
loop_
_entity.id
_entity.type
_entity.pdbx_description
1 polymer ?
#
loop_
_entity_poly.entity_id
_entity_poly.type
_entity_poly.pdbx_seq_one_letter_code
_entity_poly.pdbx_strand_id
1 'polypeptide(L)'
;MSNFSPDNNKRGALLIILAGACWGSISLYINYLSNAGLGTMQISFLRQLFSVAVFSLVILMRDRSKFRIRPGDLWLLMLCGLINGVLFNFFYFYTIVNSRASIAVVLLYTSPVFVMILARIFFGEKITGTKLIALVLTVIGCVFVTGVIGEGYTPPPIAILTGVLTGLAYAMNNILTSMAVRKNDPQTVTLYTLLFSFIFLIPFCGGNSLVELCRANPSILTVAFVMCLITGVLAQFAFSVGLKLIESGKAAIYGAAEPVVGTLIGILVFHEESGFLKITGIIMVISAILLIGEGSKKDGD
;
A
#
# COMPACT_ATOMS: atom_id res chain seq x y z
N MET A 1 10.68 -0.51 24.45
CA MET A 1 11.12 0.41 23.40
C MET A 1 12.10 -0.36 22.53
N SER A 2 11.76 -0.70 21.29
CA SER A 2 12.71 -1.31 20.36
C SER A 2 13.68 -0.22 19.91
N ASN A 3 14.93 -0.27 20.37
CA ASN A 3 16.01 0.58 19.87
C ASN A 3 16.30 0.15 18.42
N PHE A 4 15.72 0.88 17.46
CA PHE A 4 16.03 0.69 16.05
C PHE A 4 17.45 1.22 15.79
N SER A 5 18.39 0.34 15.40
CA SER A 5 19.76 0.78 15.06
C SER A 5 19.76 1.66 13.81
N PRO A 6 20.72 2.60 13.66
CA PRO A 6 20.82 3.46 12.48
C PRO A 6 20.83 2.71 11.15
N ASP A 7 21.53 1.55 11.09
CA ASP A 7 21.58 0.72 9.90
C ASP A 7 20.24 0.04 9.60
N ASN A 8 19.51 -0.40 10.63
CA ASN A 8 18.17 -0.94 10.46
C ASN A 8 17.19 0.11 9.97
N ASN A 9 17.32 1.35 10.45
CA ASN A 9 16.48 2.47 9.98
C ASN A 9 16.68 2.73 8.48
N LYS A 10 17.94 2.76 7.99
CA LYS A 10 18.22 2.94 6.55
C LYS A 10 17.67 1.80 5.71
N ARG A 11 17.93 0.55 6.13
CA ARG A 11 17.41 -0.65 5.43
C ARG A 11 15.89 -0.67 5.41
N GLY A 12 15.25 -0.38 6.54
CA GLY A 12 13.80 -0.31 6.64
C GLY A 12 13.21 0.78 5.74
N ALA A 13 13.80 1.97 5.73
CA ALA A 13 13.40 3.07 4.85
C ALA A 13 13.47 2.67 3.36
N LEU A 14 14.59 2.09 2.93
CA LEU A 14 14.76 1.63 1.54
C LEU A 14 13.73 0.56 1.16
N LEU A 15 13.43 -0.38 2.06
CA LEU A 15 12.43 -1.42 1.81
C LEU A 15 11.02 -0.85 1.70
N ILE A 16 10.65 0.14 2.51
CA ILE A 16 9.35 0.80 2.42
C ILE A 16 9.26 1.65 1.14
N ILE A 17 10.31 2.39 0.77
CA ILE A 17 10.37 3.13 -0.49
C ILE A 17 10.24 2.18 -1.69
N LEU A 18 10.95 1.04 -1.66
CA LEU A 18 10.81 -0.01 -2.68
C LEU A 18 9.37 -0.53 -2.77
N ALA A 19 8.74 -0.82 -1.64
CA ALA A 19 7.35 -1.27 -1.61
C ALA A 19 6.41 -0.21 -2.20
N GLY A 20 6.58 1.06 -1.82
CA GLY A 20 5.82 2.18 -2.39
C GLY A 20 6.03 2.31 -3.90
N ALA A 21 7.27 2.23 -4.38
CA ALA A 21 7.58 2.26 -5.80
C ALA A 21 6.91 1.10 -6.57
N CYS A 22 6.96 -0.11 -6.01
CA CYS A 22 6.28 -1.26 -6.59
C CYS A 22 4.75 -1.05 -6.64
N TRP A 23 4.13 -0.52 -5.58
CA TRP A 23 2.70 -0.23 -5.60
C TRP A 23 2.35 0.94 -6.54
N GLY A 24 3.21 1.96 -6.65
CA GLY A 24 3.04 3.03 -7.63
C GLY A 24 3.00 2.53 -9.09
N SER A 25 3.68 1.43 -9.39
CA SER A 25 3.65 0.81 -10.72
C SER A 25 2.35 0.04 -11.03
N ILE A 26 1.44 -0.11 -10.07
CA ILE A 26 0.21 -0.91 -10.22
C ILE A 26 -0.70 -0.37 -11.33
N SER A 27 -0.65 0.94 -11.60
CA SER A 27 -1.43 1.61 -12.65
C SER A 27 -1.19 1.03 -14.05
N LEU A 28 0.04 0.59 -14.34
CA LEU A 28 0.40 -0.06 -15.60
C LEU A 28 -0.43 -1.33 -15.85
N TYR A 29 -0.58 -2.14 -14.82
CA TYR A 29 -1.28 -3.43 -14.91
C TYR A 29 -2.79 -3.26 -14.84
N ILE A 30 -3.29 -2.38 -13.95
CA ILE A 30 -4.72 -2.11 -13.79
C ILE A 30 -5.30 -1.56 -15.08
N ASN A 31 -4.61 -0.63 -15.74
CA ASN A 31 -5.07 -0.07 -17.02
C ASN A 31 -5.31 -1.18 -18.06
N TYR A 32 -4.33 -2.07 -18.25
CA TYR A 32 -4.46 -3.20 -19.18
C TYR A 32 -5.61 -4.16 -18.79
N LEU A 33 -5.65 -4.58 -17.52
CA LEU A 33 -6.62 -5.57 -17.04
C LEU A 33 -8.06 -5.02 -17.04
N SER A 34 -8.24 -3.74 -16.72
CA SER A 34 -9.56 -3.08 -16.77
C SER A 34 -10.04 -2.94 -18.22
N ASN A 35 -9.14 -2.61 -19.15
CA ASN A 35 -9.48 -2.56 -20.59
C ASN A 35 -9.82 -3.95 -21.15
N ALA A 36 -9.30 -5.02 -20.55
CA ALA A 36 -9.69 -6.40 -20.86
C ALA A 36 -11.02 -6.83 -20.21
N GLY A 37 -11.71 -5.92 -19.50
CA GLY A 37 -13.05 -6.13 -18.94
C GLY A 37 -13.08 -6.61 -17.48
N LEU A 38 -11.91 -6.70 -16.78
CA LEU A 38 -11.88 -7.10 -15.38
C LEU A 38 -12.30 -5.97 -14.44
N GLY A 39 -13.15 -6.30 -13.47
CA GLY A 39 -13.45 -5.42 -12.36
C GLY A 39 -12.31 -5.40 -11.32
N THR A 40 -12.25 -4.34 -10.51
CA THR A 40 -11.20 -4.13 -9.50
C THR A 40 -11.07 -5.30 -8.51
N MET A 41 -12.19 -5.89 -8.09
CA MET A 41 -12.19 -7.06 -7.18
C MET A 41 -11.59 -8.30 -7.85
N GLN A 42 -11.86 -8.51 -9.15
CA GLN A 42 -11.29 -9.60 -9.94
C GLN A 42 -9.78 -9.44 -10.13
N ILE A 43 -9.33 -8.21 -10.41
CA ILE A 43 -7.90 -7.88 -10.50
C ILE A 43 -7.20 -8.13 -9.16
N SER A 44 -7.79 -7.67 -8.06
CA SER A 44 -7.28 -7.90 -6.71
C SER A 44 -7.25 -9.40 -6.37
N PHE A 45 -8.28 -10.15 -6.74
CA PHE A 45 -8.35 -11.59 -6.54
C PHE A 45 -7.22 -12.34 -7.28
N LEU A 46 -7.02 -12.07 -8.57
CA LEU A 46 -5.95 -12.69 -9.37
C LEU A 46 -4.57 -12.34 -8.80
N ARG A 47 -4.36 -11.09 -8.41
CA ARG A 47 -3.12 -10.66 -7.75
C ARG A 47 -2.86 -11.46 -6.48
N GLN A 48 -3.86 -11.63 -5.61
CA GLN A 48 -3.69 -12.37 -4.36
C GLN A 48 -3.53 -13.87 -4.59
N LEU A 49 -4.28 -14.47 -5.52
CA LEU A 49 -4.16 -15.87 -5.90
C LEU A 49 -2.73 -16.22 -6.31
N PHE A 50 -2.18 -15.48 -7.27
CA PHE A 50 -0.82 -15.72 -7.73
C PHE A 50 0.23 -15.40 -6.66
N SER A 51 0.00 -14.34 -5.86
CA SER A 51 0.93 -13.96 -4.79
C SER A 51 1.02 -15.04 -3.72
N VAL A 52 -0.10 -15.62 -3.30
CA VAL A 52 -0.11 -16.74 -2.34
C VAL A 52 0.61 -17.96 -2.93
N ALA A 53 0.32 -18.31 -4.19
CA ALA A 53 0.93 -19.46 -4.83
C ALA A 53 2.46 -19.31 -4.92
N VAL A 54 2.93 -18.17 -5.45
CA VAL A 54 4.37 -17.89 -5.61
C VAL A 54 5.06 -17.82 -4.25
N PHE A 55 4.50 -17.07 -3.29
CA PHE A 55 5.14 -16.87 -1.99
C PHE A 55 5.16 -18.17 -1.18
N SER A 56 4.10 -18.97 -1.25
CA SER A 56 4.06 -20.31 -0.63
C SER A 56 5.13 -21.23 -1.22
N LEU A 57 5.31 -21.21 -2.55
CA LEU A 57 6.35 -22.00 -3.22
C LEU A 57 7.75 -21.57 -2.76
N VAL A 58 8.01 -20.28 -2.69
CA VAL A 58 9.30 -19.73 -2.20
C VAL A 58 9.58 -20.20 -0.77
N ILE A 59 8.60 -20.14 0.12
CA ILE A 59 8.74 -20.59 1.51
C ILE A 59 8.94 -22.11 1.56
N LEU A 60 8.19 -22.87 0.76
CA LEU A 60 8.30 -24.34 0.71
C LEU A 60 9.70 -24.79 0.31
N MET A 61 10.34 -24.04 -0.62
CA MET A 61 11.69 -24.33 -1.11
C MET A 61 12.80 -23.85 -0.19
N ARG A 62 12.58 -22.74 0.56
CA ARG A 62 13.62 -22.12 1.39
C ARG A 62 13.56 -22.52 2.86
N ASP A 63 12.40 -22.38 3.48
CA ASP A 63 12.25 -22.63 4.93
C ASP A 63 10.80 -22.92 5.29
N ARG A 64 10.46 -24.20 5.35
CA ARG A 64 9.11 -24.67 5.71
C ARG A 64 8.68 -24.28 7.14
N SER A 65 9.61 -23.89 8.02
CA SER A 65 9.27 -23.47 9.37
C SER A 65 8.41 -22.20 9.39
N LYS A 66 8.47 -21.39 8.32
CA LYS A 66 7.70 -20.15 8.17
C LYS A 66 6.19 -20.35 7.94
N PHE A 67 5.76 -21.60 7.65
CA PHE A 67 4.34 -21.96 7.69
C PHE A 67 3.81 -22.11 9.13
N ARG A 68 4.69 -22.19 10.12
CA ARG A 68 4.25 -22.33 11.51
C ARG A 68 3.88 -20.96 12.07
N ILE A 69 2.67 -20.90 12.65
CA ILE A 69 2.16 -19.73 13.35
C ILE A 69 1.64 -20.12 14.72
N ARG A 70 1.72 -19.21 15.68
CA ARG A 70 1.07 -19.37 16.97
C ARG A 70 -0.44 -19.17 16.81
N PRO A 71 -1.30 -20.10 17.25
CA PRO A 71 -2.75 -19.97 17.09
C PRO A 71 -3.31 -18.65 17.65
N GLY A 72 -2.72 -18.15 18.74
CA GLY A 72 -3.10 -16.87 19.34
C GLY A 72 -2.85 -15.63 18.48
N ASP A 73 -2.00 -15.71 17.43
CA ASP A 73 -1.72 -14.60 16.52
C ASP A 73 -2.53 -14.67 15.22
N LEU A 74 -3.26 -15.78 14.99
CA LEU A 74 -4.00 -16.01 13.75
C LEU A 74 -5.05 -14.93 13.47
N TRP A 75 -5.79 -14.52 14.50
CA TRP A 75 -6.82 -13.47 14.39
C TRP A 75 -6.25 -12.15 13.84
N LEU A 76 -5.02 -11.79 14.26
CA LEU A 76 -4.34 -10.57 13.82
C LEU A 76 -4.05 -10.63 12.32
N LEU A 77 -3.58 -11.79 11.83
CA LEU A 77 -3.29 -12.00 10.42
C LEU A 77 -4.57 -12.11 9.57
N MET A 78 -5.65 -12.66 10.14
CA MET A 78 -6.97 -12.62 9.51
C MET A 78 -7.45 -11.18 9.33
N LEU A 79 -7.29 -10.33 10.35
CA LEU A 79 -7.62 -8.91 10.23
C LEU A 79 -6.75 -8.18 9.21
N CYS A 80 -5.43 -8.45 9.18
CA CYS A 80 -4.55 -7.91 8.14
C CYS A 80 -5.07 -8.30 6.74
N GLY A 81 -5.42 -9.57 6.53
CA GLY A 81 -5.94 -10.07 5.26
C GLY A 81 -7.30 -9.46 4.89
N LEU A 82 -8.22 -9.36 5.84
CA LEU A 82 -9.54 -8.75 5.62
C LEU A 82 -9.43 -7.27 5.23
N ILE A 83 -8.63 -6.52 5.97
CA ILE A 83 -8.47 -5.08 5.72
C ILE A 83 -7.74 -4.86 4.39
N ASN A 84 -6.62 -5.56 4.16
CA ASN A 84 -5.83 -5.40 2.95
C ASN A 84 -6.55 -5.93 1.69
N GLY A 85 -7.24 -7.06 1.81
CA GLY A 85 -7.92 -7.72 0.67
C GLY A 85 -9.27 -7.11 0.34
N VAL A 86 -10.11 -6.84 1.33
CA VAL A 86 -11.52 -6.50 1.12
C VAL A 86 -11.83 -5.06 1.47
N LEU A 87 -11.65 -4.64 2.73
CA LEU A 87 -12.14 -3.34 3.19
C LEU A 87 -11.48 -2.18 2.45
N PHE A 88 -10.16 -2.22 2.29
CA PHE A 88 -9.42 -1.22 1.53
C PHE A 88 -9.93 -1.13 0.08
N ASN A 89 -10.01 -2.25 -0.63
CA ASN A 89 -10.44 -2.29 -2.02
C ASN A 89 -11.91 -1.86 -2.16
N PHE A 90 -12.79 -2.28 -1.24
CA PHE A 90 -14.21 -1.93 -1.26
C PHE A 90 -14.41 -0.41 -1.12
N PHE A 91 -13.83 0.22 -0.09
CA PHE A 91 -13.97 1.66 0.12
C PHE A 91 -13.30 2.47 -0.99
N TYR A 92 -12.12 2.05 -1.43
CA TYR A 92 -11.39 2.71 -2.51
C TYR A 92 -12.17 2.70 -3.82
N PHE A 93 -12.67 1.52 -4.21
CA PHE A 93 -13.47 1.36 -5.42
C PHE A 93 -14.80 2.12 -5.33
N TYR A 94 -15.49 2.04 -4.18
CA TYR A 94 -16.73 2.77 -3.97
C TYR A 94 -16.52 4.29 -4.10
N THR A 95 -15.40 4.79 -3.60
CA THR A 95 -15.03 6.22 -3.76
C THR A 95 -14.83 6.58 -5.22
N ILE A 96 -14.13 5.74 -6.00
CA ILE A 96 -13.89 5.98 -7.44
C ILE A 96 -15.21 6.04 -8.20
N VAL A 97 -16.10 5.08 -7.97
CA VAL A 97 -17.39 4.99 -8.68
C VAL A 97 -18.29 6.18 -8.36
N ASN A 98 -18.27 6.67 -7.13
CA ASN A 98 -19.13 7.78 -6.70
C ASN A 98 -18.45 9.16 -6.84
N SER A 99 -17.19 9.23 -7.33
CA SER A 99 -16.50 10.49 -7.58
C SER A 99 -15.54 10.37 -8.77
N ARG A 100 -14.23 10.46 -8.49
CA ARG A 100 -13.15 10.33 -9.48
C ARG A 100 -11.97 9.60 -8.85
N ALA A 101 -11.16 8.93 -9.68
CA ALA A 101 -9.97 8.23 -9.21
C ALA A 101 -8.99 9.17 -8.48
N SER A 102 -8.81 10.40 -8.98
CA SER A 102 -7.97 11.43 -8.34
C SER A 102 -8.42 11.78 -6.93
N ILE A 103 -9.74 11.89 -6.69
CA ILE A 103 -10.31 12.15 -5.35
C ILE A 103 -10.05 10.96 -4.42
N ALA A 104 -10.25 9.74 -4.90
CA ALA A 104 -10.00 8.54 -4.10
C ALA A 104 -8.53 8.46 -3.66
N VAL A 105 -7.60 8.80 -4.54
CA VAL A 105 -6.16 8.85 -4.25
C VAL A 105 -5.84 9.94 -3.22
N VAL A 106 -6.36 11.16 -3.38
CA VAL A 106 -6.16 12.24 -2.38
C VAL A 106 -6.62 11.81 -1.00
N LEU A 107 -7.82 11.24 -0.92
CA LEU A 107 -8.39 10.82 0.37
C LEU A 107 -7.65 9.62 0.96
N LEU A 108 -7.12 8.72 0.14
CA LEU A 108 -6.22 7.65 0.60
C LEU A 108 -5.00 8.22 1.31
N TYR A 109 -4.42 9.32 0.82
CA TYR A 109 -3.23 9.94 1.42
C TYR A 109 -3.51 10.77 2.68
N THR A 110 -4.72 10.71 3.24
CA THR A 110 -4.97 11.03 4.64
C THR A 110 -4.42 9.94 5.58
N SER A 111 -4.09 8.76 5.05
CA SER A 111 -3.58 7.62 5.82
C SER A 111 -2.33 7.91 6.68
N PRO A 112 -1.32 8.69 6.27
CA PRO A 112 -0.19 9.00 7.14
C PRO A 112 -0.59 9.74 8.42
N VAL A 113 -1.65 10.55 8.37
CA VAL A 113 -2.21 11.21 9.56
C VAL A 113 -2.76 10.16 10.53
N PHE A 114 -3.59 9.24 10.03
CA PHE A 114 -4.14 8.15 10.84
C PHE A 114 -3.05 7.22 11.37
N VAL A 115 -2.04 6.86 10.55
CA VAL A 115 -0.91 6.04 11.00
C VAL A 115 -0.18 6.70 12.14
N MET A 116 0.11 8.01 12.06
CA MET A 116 0.83 8.73 13.11
C MET A 116 0.04 8.75 14.42
N ILE A 117 -1.27 8.97 14.37
CA ILE A 117 -2.16 8.95 15.53
C ILE A 117 -2.22 7.53 16.13
N LEU A 118 -2.47 6.51 15.30
CA LEU A 118 -2.58 5.13 15.75
C LEU A 118 -1.24 4.59 16.27
N ALA A 119 -0.10 4.94 15.63
CA ALA A 119 1.23 4.55 16.10
C ALA A 119 1.55 5.18 17.48
N ARG A 120 1.07 6.40 17.72
CA ARG A 120 1.15 7.02 19.06
C ARG A 120 0.35 6.26 20.10
N ILE A 121 -0.88 5.84 19.74
CA ILE A 121 -1.80 5.13 20.65
C ILE A 121 -1.29 3.70 20.93
N PHE A 122 -0.97 2.93 19.90
CA PHE A 122 -0.66 1.52 20.02
C PHE A 122 0.79 1.23 20.39
N PHE A 123 1.72 2.09 19.97
CA PHE A 123 3.16 1.85 20.14
C PHE A 123 3.86 2.90 21.00
N GLY A 124 3.16 3.99 21.40
CA GLY A 124 3.76 5.09 22.12
C GLY A 124 4.78 5.88 21.29
N GLU A 125 4.72 5.81 19.96
CA GLU A 125 5.66 6.52 19.08
C GLU A 125 5.58 8.03 19.33
N LYS A 126 6.74 8.69 19.44
CA LYS A 126 6.78 10.15 19.65
C LYS A 126 6.45 10.87 18.33
N ILE A 127 5.57 11.85 18.43
CA ILE A 127 5.30 12.79 17.33
C ILE A 127 6.29 13.94 17.49
N THR A 128 7.38 13.91 16.73
CA THR A 128 8.39 14.97 16.73
C THR A 128 8.03 16.07 15.74
N GLY A 129 8.60 17.28 15.90
CA GLY A 129 8.41 18.37 14.95
C GLY A 129 8.81 18.00 13.53
N THR A 130 9.89 17.24 13.39
CA THR A 130 10.34 16.70 12.09
C THR A 130 9.30 15.80 11.44
N LYS A 131 8.69 14.87 12.21
CA LYS A 131 7.61 14.01 11.71
C LYS A 131 6.38 14.81 11.29
N LEU A 132 6.04 15.86 12.05
CA LEU A 132 4.88 16.70 11.74
C LEU A 132 5.10 17.52 10.46
N ILE A 133 6.28 18.14 10.29
CA ILE A 133 6.62 18.86 9.06
C ILE A 133 6.61 17.91 7.86
N ALA A 134 7.23 16.74 7.98
CA ALA A 134 7.25 15.75 6.92
C ALA A 134 5.83 15.23 6.59
N LEU A 135 4.96 15.06 7.59
CA LEU A 135 3.56 14.71 7.39
C LEU A 135 2.82 15.77 6.57
N VAL A 136 2.96 17.05 6.93
CA VAL A 136 2.32 18.17 6.22
C VAL A 136 2.79 18.21 4.77
N LEU A 137 4.11 18.14 4.56
CA LEU A 137 4.70 18.09 3.21
C LEU A 137 4.18 16.90 2.40
N THR A 138 4.06 15.72 3.02
CA THR A 138 3.52 14.52 2.37
C THR A 138 2.07 14.73 1.94
N VAL A 139 1.20 15.15 2.85
CA VAL A 139 -0.23 15.32 2.57
C VAL A 139 -0.47 16.38 1.49
N ILE A 140 0.14 17.55 1.62
CA ILE A 140 0.00 18.64 0.63
C ILE A 140 0.63 18.20 -0.72
N GLY A 141 1.81 17.57 -0.67
CA GLY A 141 2.48 17.06 -1.86
C GLY A 141 1.61 16.03 -2.60
N CYS A 142 0.96 15.11 -1.89
CA CYS A 142 0.05 14.13 -2.50
C CYS A 142 -1.18 14.81 -3.13
N VAL A 143 -1.74 15.84 -2.51
CA VAL A 143 -2.83 16.63 -3.10
C VAL A 143 -2.39 17.28 -4.43
N PHE A 144 -1.17 17.84 -4.47
CA PHE A 144 -0.64 18.47 -5.68
C PHE A 144 -0.34 17.46 -6.80
N VAL A 145 0.22 16.31 -6.42
CA VAL A 145 0.55 15.21 -7.35
C VAL A 145 -0.68 14.69 -8.07
N THR A 146 -1.84 14.63 -7.41
CA THR A 146 -3.08 14.11 -8.02
C THR A 146 -3.73 15.06 -9.01
N GLY A 147 -3.34 16.34 -9.05
CA GLY A 147 -3.88 17.34 -9.98
C GLY A 147 -5.33 17.76 -9.72
N VAL A 148 -5.90 17.44 -8.56
CA VAL A 148 -7.31 17.76 -8.22
C VAL A 148 -7.56 19.27 -8.06
N ILE A 149 -6.50 20.04 -7.81
CA ILE A 149 -6.63 21.49 -7.59
C ILE A 149 -6.96 22.19 -8.90
N GLY A 150 -8.06 22.94 -8.92
CA GLY A 150 -8.49 23.73 -10.07
C GLY A 150 -9.59 23.07 -10.94
N GLU A 151 -9.98 21.85 -10.67
CA GLU A 151 -11.01 21.15 -11.47
C GLU A 151 -12.45 21.61 -11.18
N GLY A 152 -12.70 22.45 -10.18
CA GLY A 152 -14.03 22.97 -9.86
C GLY A 152 -15.06 21.90 -9.45
N TYR A 153 -14.59 20.66 -9.19
CA TYR A 153 -15.43 19.53 -8.84
C TYR A 153 -15.55 19.36 -7.33
N THR A 154 -16.80 19.30 -6.85
CA THR A 154 -17.09 19.00 -5.43
C THR A 154 -17.57 17.56 -5.31
N PRO A 155 -16.80 16.67 -4.66
CA PRO A 155 -17.21 15.28 -4.49
C PRO A 155 -18.42 15.17 -3.55
N PRO A 156 -19.35 14.24 -3.80
CA PRO A 156 -20.48 14.02 -2.91
C PRO A 156 -20.03 13.54 -1.51
N PRO A 157 -20.77 13.85 -0.43
CA PRO A 157 -20.37 13.52 0.94
C PRO A 157 -20.05 12.03 1.15
N ILE A 158 -20.77 11.14 0.48
CA ILE A 158 -20.53 9.69 0.57
C ILE A 158 -19.16 9.29 0.01
N ALA A 159 -18.70 9.94 -1.07
CA ALA A 159 -17.37 9.69 -1.63
C ALA A 159 -16.27 10.22 -0.69
N ILE A 160 -16.50 11.35 -0.02
CA ILE A 160 -15.57 11.86 0.99
C ILE A 160 -15.48 10.86 2.15
N LEU A 161 -16.62 10.40 2.68
CA LEU A 161 -16.65 9.44 3.77
C LEU A 161 -15.90 8.14 3.41
N THR A 162 -16.23 7.54 2.26
CA THR A 162 -15.59 6.28 1.85
C THR A 162 -14.12 6.44 1.50
N GLY A 163 -13.72 7.59 0.96
CA GLY A 163 -12.32 7.91 0.71
C GLY A 163 -11.51 8.05 2.00
N VAL A 164 -12.06 8.72 3.01
CA VAL A 164 -11.44 8.80 4.35
C VAL A 164 -11.37 7.42 5.00
N LEU A 165 -12.41 6.59 4.86
CA LEU A 165 -12.40 5.19 5.32
C LEU A 165 -11.35 4.35 4.59
N THR A 166 -11.06 4.64 3.32
CA THR A 166 -9.94 4.04 2.58
C THR A 166 -8.60 4.38 3.24
N GLY A 167 -8.37 5.66 3.55
CA GLY A 167 -7.18 6.12 4.26
C GLY A 167 -7.04 5.47 5.65
N LEU A 168 -8.14 5.35 6.38
CA LEU A 168 -8.17 4.67 7.68
C LEU A 168 -7.88 3.16 7.54
N ALA A 169 -8.46 2.48 6.54
CA ALA A 169 -8.20 1.07 6.28
C ALA A 169 -6.71 0.83 5.94
N TYR A 170 -6.12 1.70 5.12
CA TYR A 170 -4.68 1.66 4.82
C TYR A 170 -3.83 1.85 6.09
N ALA A 171 -4.19 2.80 6.94
CA ALA A 171 -3.51 3.04 8.21
C ALA A 171 -3.64 1.85 9.15
N MET A 172 -4.82 1.26 9.27
CA MET A 172 -5.07 0.05 10.07
C MET A 172 -4.24 -1.12 9.56
N ASN A 173 -4.14 -1.32 8.23
CA ASN A 173 -3.28 -2.35 7.66
C ASN A 173 -1.80 -2.15 8.06
N ASN A 174 -1.30 -0.90 8.01
CA ASN A 174 0.06 -0.55 8.44
C ASN A 174 0.29 -0.93 9.92
N ILE A 175 -0.61 -0.51 10.82
CA ILE A 175 -0.51 -0.74 12.26
C ILE A 175 -0.60 -2.23 12.58
N LEU A 176 -1.59 -2.94 12.03
CA LEU A 176 -1.77 -4.38 12.28
C LEU A 176 -0.60 -5.20 11.74
N THR A 177 -0.10 -4.88 10.54
CA THR A 177 1.10 -5.51 10.00
C THR A 177 2.32 -5.24 10.90
N SER A 178 2.48 -3.99 11.39
CA SER A 178 3.53 -3.64 12.34
C SER A 178 3.41 -4.43 13.66
N MET A 179 2.19 -4.61 14.18
CA MET A 179 1.95 -5.46 15.36
C MET A 179 2.32 -6.92 15.09
N ALA A 180 1.95 -7.42 13.92
CA ALA A 180 2.19 -8.80 13.52
C ALA A 180 3.68 -9.11 13.35
N VAL A 181 4.46 -8.25 12.68
CA VAL A 181 5.90 -8.47 12.45
C VAL A 181 6.75 -8.28 13.70
N ARG A 182 6.24 -7.62 14.72
CA ARG A 182 6.90 -7.54 16.05
C ARG A 182 6.87 -8.88 16.78
N LYS A 183 5.86 -9.72 16.52
CA LYS A 183 5.64 -11.02 17.18
C LYS A 183 6.07 -12.19 16.32
N ASN A 184 5.97 -12.05 15.00
CA ASN A 184 6.19 -13.12 14.04
C ASN A 184 7.26 -12.74 13.00
N ASP A 185 7.73 -13.74 12.27
CA ASP A 185 8.65 -13.53 11.16
C ASP A 185 7.92 -12.80 10.01
N PRO A 186 8.55 -11.79 9.35
CA PRO A 186 7.92 -11.07 8.23
C PRO A 186 7.46 -11.97 7.08
N GLN A 187 8.15 -13.10 6.82
CA GLN A 187 7.73 -14.05 5.80
C GLN A 187 6.41 -14.72 6.18
N THR A 188 6.26 -15.14 7.45
CA THR A 188 5.02 -15.69 7.98
C THR A 188 3.88 -14.67 7.91
N VAL A 189 4.14 -13.43 8.33
CA VAL A 189 3.14 -12.34 8.27
C VAL A 189 2.71 -12.09 6.83
N THR A 190 3.65 -11.97 5.90
CA THR A 190 3.35 -11.77 4.48
C THR A 190 2.52 -12.92 3.92
N LEU A 191 2.94 -14.18 4.16
CA LEU A 191 2.21 -15.35 3.67
C LEU A 191 0.75 -15.35 4.12
N TYR A 192 0.52 -15.21 5.43
CA TYR A 192 -0.84 -15.30 5.99
C TYR A 192 -1.69 -14.08 5.64
N THR A 193 -1.11 -12.89 5.53
CA THR A 193 -1.83 -11.71 5.04
C THR A 193 -2.31 -11.92 3.60
N LEU A 194 -1.44 -12.42 2.72
CA LEU A 194 -1.81 -12.76 1.33
C LEU A 194 -2.87 -13.85 1.28
N LEU A 195 -2.70 -14.92 2.09
CA LEU A 195 -3.62 -16.06 2.14
C LEU A 195 -5.02 -15.62 2.58
N PHE A 196 -5.13 -14.88 3.68
CA PHE A 196 -6.44 -14.40 4.15
C PHE A 196 -7.03 -13.35 3.22
N SER A 197 -6.21 -12.46 2.62
CA SER A 197 -6.70 -11.57 1.56
C SER A 197 -7.30 -12.33 0.38
N PHE A 198 -6.65 -13.40 -0.06
CA PHE A 198 -7.17 -14.29 -1.10
C PHE A 198 -8.49 -14.95 -0.69
N ILE A 199 -8.54 -15.56 0.50
CA ILE A 199 -9.74 -16.26 1.00
C ILE A 199 -10.93 -15.30 1.09
N PHE A 200 -10.74 -14.12 1.66
CA PHE A 200 -11.82 -13.15 1.81
C PHE A 200 -12.26 -12.50 0.49
N LEU A 201 -11.43 -12.54 -0.56
CA LEU A 201 -11.81 -12.07 -1.90
C LEU A 201 -12.59 -13.11 -2.72
N ILE A 202 -12.59 -14.39 -2.35
CA ILE A 202 -13.32 -15.45 -3.10
C ILE A 202 -14.79 -15.06 -3.39
N PRO A 203 -15.59 -14.56 -2.43
CA PRO A 203 -16.99 -14.20 -2.69
C PRO A 203 -17.16 -13.08 -3.73
N PHE A 204 -16.14 -12.27 -3.95
CA PHE A 204 -16.17 -11.08 -4.81
C PHE A 204 -15.49 -11.27 -6.17
N CYS A 205 -14.92 -12.45 -6.45
CA CYS A 205 -14.14 -12.70 -7.66
C CYS A 205 -14.97 -12.83 -8.94
N GLY A 206 -16.31 -12.95 -8.83
CA GLY A 206 -17.20 -13.10 -9.98
C GLY A 206 -17.00 -14.40 -10.77
N GLY A 207 -16.48 -15.45 -10.13
CA GLY A 207 -16.35 -16.87 -10.57
C GLY A 207 -16.40 -17.13 -12.07
N ASN A 208 -17.59 -17.40 -12.60
CA ASN A 208 -17.78 -17.76 -14.01
C ASN A 208 -17.34 -16.65 -14.98
N SER A 209 -17.68 -15.39 -14.69
CA SER A 209 -17.31 -14.28 -15.55
C SER A 209 -15.78 -14.08 -15.63
N LEU A 210 -15.07 -14.29 -14.53
CA LEU A 210 -13.61 -14.24 -14.49
C LEU A 210 -13.00 -15.35 -15.35
N VAL A 211 -13.53 -16.58 -15.26
CA VAL A 211 -13.05 -17.72 -16.05
C VAL A 211 -13.27 -17.48 -17.54
N GLU A 212 -14.44 -16.96 -17.94
CA GLU A 212 -14.76 -16.63 -19.33
C GLU A 212 -13.80 -15.55 -19.88
N LEU A 213 -13.56 -14.47 -19.14
CA LEU A 213 -12.61 -13.42 -19.55
C LEU A 213 -11.18 -13.96 -19.70
N CYS A 214 -10.71 -14.81 -18.78
CA CYS A 214 -9.38 -15.41 -18.87
C CYS A 214 -9.26 -16.40 -20.04
N ARG A 215 -10.34 -17.10 -20.39
CA ARG A 215 -10.36 -17.98 -21.58
C ARG A 215 -10.37 -17.19 -22.88
N ALA A 216 -11.15 -16.08 -22.93
CA ALA A 216 -11.23 -15.22 -24.10
C ALA A 216 -9.91 -14.46 -24.35
N ASN A 217 -9.19 -14.09 -23.28
CA ASN A 217 -7.92 -13.37 -23.36
C ASN A 217 -6.88 -13.96 -22.38
N PRO A 218 -6.10 -14.98 -22.78
CA PRO A 218 -5.10 -15.61 -21.91
C PRO A 218 -4.00 -14.69 -21.40
N SER A 219 -3.74 -13.53 -22.09
CA SER A 219 -2.75 -12.55 -21.64
C SER A 219 -3.11 -11.89 -20.32
N ILE A 220 -4.38 -11.91 -19.91
CA ILE A 220 -4.85 -11.51 -18.57
C ILE A 220 -4.04 -12.24 -17.49
N LEU A 221 -3.88 -13.56 -17.62
CA LEU A 221 -3.15 -14.35 -16.63
C LEU A 221 -1.66 -13.98 -16.58
N THR A 222 -1.04 -13.73 -17.75
CA THR A 222 0.37 -13.31 -17.82
C THR A 222 0.58 -11.95 -17.15
N VAL A 223 -0.26 -10.96 -17.49
CA VAL A 223 -0.17 -9.63 -16.90
C VAL A 223 -0.45 -9.65 -15.40
N ALA A 224 -1.48 -10.39 -14.96
CA ALA A 224 -1.80 -10.58 -13.56
C ALA A 224 -0.66 -11.29 -12.79
N PHE A 225 0.03 -12.24 -13.44
CA PHE A 225 1.18 -12.92 -12.85
C PHE A 225 2.38 -11.97 -12.68
N VAL A 226 2.73 -11.17 -13.69
CA VAL A 226 3.80 -10.16 -13.57
C VAL A 226 3.44 -9.12 -12.50
N MET A 227 2.21 -8.64 -12.49
CA MET A 227 1.70 -7.73 -11.46
C MET A 227 1.88 -8.34 -10.07
N CYS A 228 1.55 -9.61 -9.87
CA CYS A 228 1.66 -10.25 -8.56
C CYS A 228 3.10 -10.33 -8.06
N LEU A 229 4.07 -10.60 -8.92
CA LEU A 229 5.48 -10.68 -8.53
C LEU A 229 5.97 -9.34 -7.96
N ILE A 230 5.60 -8.23 -8.59
CA ILE A 230 6.07 -6.89 -8.23
C ILE A 230 5.23 -6.32 -7.10
N THR A 231 3.90 -6.20 -7.30
CA THR A 231 3.03 -5.47 -6.38
C THR A 231 2.43 -6.33 -5.27
N GLY A 232 2.41 -7.63 -5.45
CA GLY A 232 1.93 -8.61 -4.47
C GLY A 232 3.06 -9.18 -3.61
N VAL A 233 4.00 -9.90 -4.22
CA VAL A 233 5.05 -10.63 -3.49
C VAL A 233 6.14 -9.68 -3.01
N LEU A 234 6.83 -8.99 -3.95
CA LEU A 234 7.97 -8.14 -3.60
C LEU A 234 7.57 -6.98 -2.71
N ALA A 235 6.54 -6.22 -3.10
CA ALA A 235 6.09 -5.06 -2.34
C ALA A 235 5.61 -5.43 -0.93
N GLN A 236 4.73 -6.44 -0.81
CA GLN A 236 4.18 -6.84 0.48
C GLN A 236 5.26 -7.39 1.43
N PHE A 237 6.21 -8.17 0.89
CA PHE A 237 7.32 -8.67 1.69
C PHE A 237 8.28 -7.56 2.12
N ALA A 238 8.67 -6.67 1.20
CA ALA A 238 9.51 -5.52 1.50
C ALA A 238 8.87 -4.61 2.55
N PHE A 239 7.55 -4.36 2.44
CA PHE A 239 6.78 -3.60 3.43
C PHE A 239 6.78 -4.26 4.81
N SER A 240 6.51 -5.57 4.87
CA SER A 240 6.52 -6.32 6.14
C SER A 240 7.89 -6.32 6.81
N VAL A 241 8.98 -6.50 6.05
CA VAL A 241 10.35 -6.40 6.58
C VAL A 241 10.67 -4.97 7.01
N GLY A 242 10.29 -3.98 6.20
CA GLY A 242 10.47 -2.57 6.52
C GLY A 242 9.82 -2.17 7.84
N LEU A 243 8.55 -2.55 8.04
CA LEU A 243 7.81 -2.30 9.28
C LEU A 243 8.40 -2.99 10.52
N LYS A 244 9.17 -4.06 10.34
CA LYS A 244 9.93 -4.67 11.44
C LYS A 244 11.15 -3.84 11.84
N LEU A 245 11.69 -3.04 10.92
CA LEU A 245 12.96 -2.33 11.07
C LEU A 245 12.81 -0.86 11.42
N ILE A 246 11.64 -0.24 11.18
CA ILE A 246 11.40 1.18 11.45
C ILE A 246 10.06 1.43 12.14
N GLU A 247 9.89 2.64 12.66
CA GLU A 247 8.64 3.10 13.25
C GLU A 247 7.53 3.21 12.18
N SER A 248 6.30 2.88 12.58
CA SER A 248 5.13 2.89 11.69
C SER A 248 4.83 4.29 11.12
N GLY A 249 5.01 5.34 11.93
CA GLY A 249 4.84 6.72 11.48
C GLY A 249 5.86 7.13 10.40
N LYS A 250 7.13 6.70 10.52
CA LYS A 250 8.15 6.90 9.48
C LYS A 250 7.83 6.10 8.22
N ALA A 251 7.39 4.85 8.39
CA ALA A 251 7.00 4.00 7.26
C ALA A 251 5.88 4.61 6.43
N ALA A 252 4.88 5.24 7.05
CA ALA A 252 3.80 5.90 6.33
C ALA A 252 4.30 7.05 5.42
N ILE A 253 5.31 7.81 5.87
CA ILE A 253 5.91 8.90 5.07
C ILE A 253 6.77 8.32 3.94
N TYR A 254 7.61 7.31 4.20
CA TYR A 254 8.40 6.65 3.14
C TYR A 254 7.51 5.96 2.10
N GLY A 255 6.35 5.42 2.51
CA GLY A 255 5.36 4.83 1.63
C GLY A 255 4.77 5.81 0.60
N ALA A 256 4.86 7.12 0.87
CA ALA A 256 4.47 8.15 -0.10
C ALA A 256 5.36 8.19 -1.36
N ALA A 257 6.37 7.34 -1.47
CA ALA A 257 7.02 7.05 -2.76
C ALA A 257 6.03 6.48 -3.80
N GLU A 258 4.95 5.84 -3.36
CA GLU A 258 3.89 5.30 -4.23
C GLU A 258 3.28 6.34 -5.17
N PRO A 259 2.70 7.48 -4.71
CA PRO A 259 2.12 8.48 -5.60
C PRO A 259 3.16 9.16 -6.49
N VAL A 260 4.39 9.30 -6.02
CA VAL A 260 5.48 9.86 -6.83
C VAL A 260 5.74 8.97 -8.04
N VAL A 261 5.93 7.67 -7.82
CA VAL A 261 6.17 6.71 -8.90
C VAL A 261 4.94 6.58 -9.80
N GLY A 262 3.72 6.52 -9.23
CA GLY A 262 2.49 6.47 -10.01
C GLY A 262 2.34 7.67 -10.95
N THR A 263 2.65 8.89 -10.47
CA THR A 263 2.61 10.10 -11.30
C THR A 263 3.69 10.11 -12.36
N LEU A 264 4.92 9.69 -12.03
CA LEU A 264 5.98 9.57 -13.03
C LEU A 264 5.60 8.60 -14.15
N ILE A 265 4.96 7.48 -13.81
CA ILE A 265 4.41 6.54 -14.80
C ILE A 265 3.30 7.19 -15.62
N GLY A 266 2.39 7.94 -14.99
CA GLY A 266 1.35 8.72 -15.67
C GLY A 266 1.93 9.64 -16.74
N ILE A 267 2.95 10.41 -16.37
CA ILE A 267 3.61 11.36 -17.28
C ILE A 267 4.40 10.63 -18.38
N LEU A 268 5.25 9.64 -18.01
CA LEU A 268 6.22 9.04 -18.93
C LEU A 268 5.63 7.96 -19.83
N VAL A 269 4.65 7.20 -19.33
CA VAL A 269 4.06 6.06 -20.04
C VAL A 269 2.69 6.38 -20.61
N PHE A 270 1.85 7.07 -19.85
CA PHE A 270 0.50 7.45 -20.30
C PHE A 270 0.44 8.83 -20.93
N HIS A 271 1.59 9.55 -21.01
CA HIS A 271 1.70 10.89 -21.59
C HIS A 271 0.73 11.91 -20.99
N GLU A 272 0.48 11.79 -19.67
CA GLU A 272 -0.31 12.76 -18.95
C GLU A 272 0.42 14.12 -18.89
N GLU A 273 -0.35 15.20 -18.87
CA GLU A 273 0.21 16.55 -18.73
C GLU A 273 0.94 16.72 -17.39
N SER A 274 2.18 17.19 -17.46
CA SER A 274 3.00 17.53 -16.30
C SER A 274 2.84 19.01 -15.97
N GLY A 275 1.78 19.36 -15.19
CA GLY A 275 1.59 20.73 -14.73
C GLY A 275 2.54 21.08 -13.59
N PHE A 276 2.76 22.41 -13.39
CA PHE A 276 3.60 22.95 -12.31
C PHE A 276 3.24 22.38 -10.93
N LEU A 277 1.96 22.21 -10.62
CA LEU A 277 1.50 21.64 -9.34
C LEU A 277 1.94 20.19 -9.17
N LYS A 278 1.85 19.33 -10.20
CA LYS A 278 2.30 17.94 -10.11
C LYS A 278 3.80 17.87 -9.80
N ILE A 279 4.62 18.68 -10.46
CA ILE A 279 6.07 18.74 -10.21
C ILE A 279 6.37 19.22 -8.79
N THR A 280 5.71 20.28 -8.34
CA THR A 280 5.84 20.80 -6.97
C THR A 280 5.45 19.74 -5.95
N GLY A 281 4.37 19.01 -6.18
CA GLY A 281 3.93 17.91 -5.32
C GLY A 281 4.98 16.80 -5.19
N ILE A 282 5.57 16.37 -6.32
CA ILE A 282 6.68 15.40 -6.33
C ILE A 282 7.85 15.89 -5.47
N ILE A 283 8.27 17.15 -5.65
CA ILE A 283 9.37 17.75 -4.87
C ILE A 283 9.03 17.77 -3.37
N MET A 284 7.81 18.13 -3.01
CA MET A 284 7.37 18.16 -1.60
C MET A 284 7.41 16.76 -0.96
N VAL A 285 6.93 15.72 -1.65
CA VAL A 285 6.96 14.35 -1.12
C VAL A 285 8.39 13.84 -0.99
N ILE A 286 9.25 14.09 -1.99
CA ILE A 286 10.67 13.72 -1.91
C ILE A 286 11.34 14.44 -0.75
N SER A 287 11.07 15.75 -0.56
CA SER A 287 11.60 16.53 0.56
C SER A 287 11.16 15.96 1.91
N ALA A 288 9.90 15.52 2.04
CA ALA A 288 9.39 14.86 3.24
C ALA A 288 10.15 13.54 3.55
N ILE A 289 10.39 12.73 2.52
CA ILE A 289 11.15 11.48 2.61
C ILE A 289 12.59 11.74 3.10
N LEU A 290 13.26 12.74 2.52
CA LEU A 290 14.62 13.12 2.91
C LEU A 290 14.68 13.67 4.34
N LEU A 291 13.75 14.55 4.70
CA LEU A 291 13.66 15.15 6.04
C LEU A 291 13.52 14.09 7.15
N ILE A 292 12.68 13.08 6.93
CA ILE A 292 12.55 11.96 7.89
C ILE A 292 13.83 11.12 7.96
N GLY A 293 14.54 10.97 6.84
CA GLY A 293 15.81 10.26 6.80
C GLY A 293 16.92 10.94 7.63
N GLU A 294 17.00 12.28 7.56
CA GLU A 294 17.96 13.06 8.33
C GLU A 294 17.62 13.15 9.82
N GLY A 295 16.33 13.30 10.17
CA GLY A 295 15.87 13.33 11.55
C GLY A 295 16.20 12.02 12.28
N SER A 296 16.23 10.90 11.58
CA SER A 296 16.59 9.58 12.15
C SER A 296 18.07 9.46 12.54
N LYS A 297 18.95 10.30 11.99
CA LYS A 297 20.37 10.36 12.36
C LYS A 297 20.59 11.12 13.69
N LYS A 298 19.76 12.15 13.94
CA LYS A 298 19.87 13.00 15.15
C LYS A 298 19.23 12.38 16.39
N ASP A 299 18.28 11.45 16.21
CA ASP A 299 17.62 10.75 17.33
C ASP A 299 18.45 9.52 17.79
N GLY A 300 19.57 9.20 17.14
CA GLY A 300 20.46 8.08 17.44
C GLY A 300 21.79 8.46 18.09
N ASP A 301 22.09 9.75 18.17
CA ASP A 301 23.19 10.34 18.94
C ASP A 301 22.65 10.91 20.27
#